data_90ed977351e8b2a4398c4e7cd59e4b92
#
_entry.id   90ed977351e8b2a4398c4e7cd59e4b92
#
_cell.length_a   1.000
_cell.length_b   1.000
_cell.length_c   1.000
_cell.angle_alpha   90.00
_cell.angle_beta   90.00
_cell.angle_gamma   90.00
#
_symmetry.space_group_name_H-M   'P 1'
#
loop_
_entity.id
_entity.type
_entity.pdbx_description
1 polymer ?
#
loop_
_entity_poly.entity_id
_entity_poly.type
_entity_poly.pdbx_seq_one_letter_code
_entity_poly.pdbx_strand_id
1 'polypeptide(L)'
;MIEAHNLTKRYGLYPAVEGLSFTAAPGEIVGLLGPNGAGKTTTIRMLTGFMPPTSGTAVIAGFDISADSLEVRRRVGYLPERVPVYPDMTVRGYVTFWAELRGVRRPRAQVDSVLARVQLADRRDSLIRHLSKGMRQRLGLAQALVHNPEIIILDEPTIGIDPQQVIEVRQLVRQLGADHTVLFSTHILSEAEQICDRVLIIHQGRIIAQGAPATLRQQLQPGAHLYVAVACVPGVSARDLLAGVTGVEAVQPQGEGCTLRIRPGVDARAAVAQAVTQAGCHLLELRPVAMTLEDIFLDVVGKAHQE
;
A
#
# COMPACT_ATOMS: atom_id res chain seq x y z
N MET A 1 12.81 -7.58 -12.45
CA MET A 1 12.06 -8.65 -11.74
C MET A 1 12.56 -8.77 -10.30
N ILE A 2 11.66 -8.99 -9.35
CA ILE A 2 11.97 -9.32 -7.95
C ILE A 2 11.44 -10.74 -7.69
N GLU A 3 12.24 -11.59 -7.07
CA GLU A 3 11.85 -12.94 -6.67
C GLU A 3 12.31 -13.16 -5.23
N ALA A 4 11.37 -13.34 -4.31
CA ALA A 4 11.64 -13.62 -2.89
C ALA A 4 11.26 -15.08 -2.58
N HIS A 5 12.14 -15.80 -1.90
CA HIS A 5 11.98 -17.21 -1.60
C HIS A 5 12.18 -17.46 -0.09
N ASN A 6 11.10 -17.70 0.60
CA ASN A 6 11.06 -18.01 2.03
C ASN A 6 11.85 -17.02 2.91
N LEU A 7 11.82 -15.72 2.54
CA LEU A 7 12.52 -14.68 3.28
C LEU A 7 12.08 -14.64 4.73
N THR A 8 13.04 -14.78 5.63
CA THR A 8 12.82 -14.73 7.07
C THR A 8 13.81 -13.79 7.73
N LYS A 9 13.33 -12.97 8.65
CA LYS A 9 14.16 -12.11 9.50
C LYS A 9 13.72 -12.20 10.95
N ARG A 10 14.65 -12.61 11.81
CA ARG A 10 14.47 -12.67 13.26
C ARG A 10 15.36 -11.65 13.96
N TYR A 11 14.84 -10.99 14.98
CA TYR A 11 15.57 -10.17 15.93
C TYR A 11 15.53 -10.88 17.29
N GLY A 12 16.58 -11.64 17.58
CA GLY A 12 16.56 -12.58 18.69
C GLY A 12 15.45 -13.63 18.50
N LEU A 13 14.53 -13.71 19.45
CA LEU A 13 13.38 -14.63 19.38
C LEU A 13 12.18 -14.08 18.58
N TYR A 14 12.18 -12.79 18.26
CA TYR A 14 11.06 -12.13 17.56
C TYR A 14 11.18 -12.31 16.04
N PRO A 15 10.23 -12.99 15.37
CA PRO A 15 10.18 -13.08 13.91
C PRO A 15 9.50 -11.85 13.35
N ALA A 16 10.28 -10.93 12.77
CA ALA A 16 9.74 -9.74 12.10
C ALA A 16 9.21 -10.02 10.68
N VAL A 17 9.81 -11.02 10.02
CA VAL A 17 9.35 -11.57 8.72
C VAL A 17 9.57 -13.08 8.77
N GLU A 18 8.61 -13.87 8.29
CA GLU A 18 8.66 -15.33 8.37
C GLU A 18 8.15 -15.99 7.09
N GLY A 19 9.06 -16.64 6.36
CA GLY A 19 8.75 -17.47 5.20
C GLY A 19 8.13 -16.70 4.02
N LEU A 20 8.44 -15.43 3.86
CA LEU A 20 7.81 -14.57 2.85
C LEU A 20 8.31 -14.92 1.45
N SER A 21 7.37 -15.28 0.56
CA SER A 21 7.65 -15.64 -0.83
C SER A 21 6.71 -14.90 -1.77
N PHE A 22 7.29 -14.20 -2.75
CA PHE A 22 6.55 -13.49 -3.80
C PHE A 22 7.45 -13.15 -4.98
N THR A 23 6.84 -12.75 -6.08
CA THR A 23 7.53 -12.22 -7.26
C THR A 23 6.99 -10.84 -7.61
N ALA A 24 7.77 -10.02 -8.33
CA ALA A 24 7.28 -8.84 -9.05
C ALA A 24 7.85 -8.89 -10.47
N ALA A 25 6.96 -8.91 -11.45
CA ALA A 25 7.32 -8.97 -12.85
C ALA A 25 7.94 -7.64 -13.35
N PRO A 26 8.70 -7.64 -14.45
CA PRO A 26 9.13 -6.40 -15.08
C PRO A 26 7.94 -5.50 -15.43
N GLY A 27 8.03 -4.20 -15.05
CA GLY A 27 6.95 -3.23 -15.29
C GLY A 27 5.73 -3.36 -14.38
N GLU A 28 5.73 -4.29 -13.41
CA GLU A 28 4.64 -4.44 -12.45
C GLU A 28 4.80 -3.50 -11.27
N ILE A 29 3.70 -2.88 -10.83
CA ILE A 29 3.61 -2.14 -9.57
C ILE A 29 2.99 -3.05 -8.52
N VAL A 30 3.81 -3.52 -7.58
CA VAL A 30 3.38 -4.41 -6.48
C VAL A 30 3.28 -3.61 -5.19
N GLY A 31 2.10 -3.64 -4.57
CA GLY A 31 1.84 -3.03 -3.26
C GLY A 31 2.14 -3.97 -2.12
N LEU A 32 2.93 -3.54 -1.15
CA LEU A 32 3.19 -4.23 0.11
C LEU A 32 2.33 -3.58 1.20
N LEU A 33 1.19 -4.17 1.49
CA LEU A 33 0.15 -3.60 2.34
C LEU A 33 0.12 -4.26 3.71
N GLY A 34 -0.03 -3.47 4.76
CA GLY A 34 -0.17 -4.00 6.12
C GLY A 34 -0.03 -2.92 7.20
N PRO A 35 -0.43 -3.21 8.44
CA PRO A 35 -0.32 -2.26 9.55
C PRO A 35 1.14 -1.97 9.91
N ASN A 36 1.31 -1.00 10.80
CA ASN A 36 2.62 -0.74 11.38
C ASN A 36 3.10 -1.97 12.16
N GLY A 37 4.37 -2.34 11.97
CA GLY A 37 4.95 -3.54 12.59
C GLY A 37 4.67 -4.85 11.83
N ALA A 38 3.93 -4.85 10.73
CA ALA A 38 3.64 -6.06 9.94
C ALA A 38 4.87 -6.70 9.25
N GLY A 39 6.02 -6.01 9.21
CA GLY A 39 7.25 -6.50 8.58
C GLY A 39 7.58 -5.83 7.24
N LYS A 40 6.81 -4.84 6.76
CA LYS A 40 7.02 -4.15 5.47
C LYS A 40 8.43 -3.56 5.31
N THR A 41 8.81 -2.64 6.21
CA THR A 41 10.14 -2.01 6.18
C THR A 41 11.28 -3.02 6.36
N THR A 42 11.09 -4.07 7.17
CA THR A 42 12.08 -5.15 7.33
C THR A 42 12.26 -5.90 6.02
N THR A 43 11.18 -6.24 5.33
CA THR A 43 11.21 -6.87 4.01
C THR A 43 11.96 -5.99 3.00
N ILE A 44 11.60 -4.70 2.93
CA ILE A 44 12.26 -3.73 2.05
C ILE A 44 13.77 -3.62 2.33
N ARG A 45 14.16 -3.58 3.59
CA ARG A 45 15.58 -3.51 3.98
C ARG A 45 16.37 -4.76 3.58
N MET A 46 15.77 -5.94 3.60
CA MET A 46 16.40 -7.15 3.08
C MET A 46 16.54 -7.07 1.55
N LEU A 47 15.48 -6.71 0.83
CA LEU A 47 15.49 -6.60 -0.62
C LEU A 47 16.47 -5.55 -1.14
N THR A 48 16.65 -4.44 -0.43
CA THR A 48 17.61 -3.38 -0.79
C THR A 48 19.06 -3.73 -0.44
N GLY A 49 19.32 -4.91 0.13
CA GLY A 49 20.65 -5.31 0.60
C GLY A 49 21.16 -4.47 1.77
N PHE A 50 20.27 -3.79 2.51
CA PHE A 50 20.63 -3.03 3.70
C PHE A 50 20.91 -3.95 4.90
N MET A 51 20.20 -5.08 4.97
CA MET A 51 20.44 -6.11 5.97
C MET A 51 20.27 -7.52 5.38
N PRO A 52 21.06 -8.52 5.81
CA PRO A 52 20.89 -9.88 5.36
C PRO A 52 19.63 -10.52 5.99
N PRO A 53 18.94 -11.43 5.29
CA PRO A 53 17.93 -12.28 5.89
C PRO A 53 18.55 -13.23 6.93
N THR A 54 17.74 -13.76 7.85
CA THR A 54 18.15 -14.84 8.76
C THR A 54 18.14 -16.19 8.02
N SER A 55 17.17 -16.38 7.11
CA SER A 55 17.08 -17.52 6.20
C SER A 55 16.25 -17.14 4.97
N GLY A 56 16.28 -17.99 3.95
CA GLY A 56 15.70 -17.68 2.64
C GLY A 56 16.56 -16.70 1.85
N THR A 57 16.13 -16.35 0.65
CA THR A 57 16.85 -15.43 -0.21
C THR A 57 15.91 -14.63 -1.11
N ALA A 58 16.44 -13.63 -1.82
CA ALA A 58 15.76 -13.03 -2.94
C ALA A 58 16.73 -12.73 -4.09
N VAL A 59 16.19 -12.74 -5.31
CA VAL A 59 16.90 -12.37 -6.53
C VAL A 59 16.27 -11.07 -7.06
N ILE A 60 17.09 -10.06 -7.30
CA ILE A 60 16.69 -8.75 -7.79
C ILE A 60 17.46 -8.45 -9.06
N ALA A 61 16.75 -8.26 -10.17
CA ALA A 61 17.35 -8.05 -11.51
C ALA A 61 18.40 -9.13 -11.86
N GLY A 62 18.17 -10.39 -11.44
CA GLY A 62 19.06 -11.51 -11.68
C GLY A 62 20.21 -11.68 -10.67
N PHE A 63 20.28 -10.86 -9.61
CA PHE A 63 21.34 -10.87 -8.60
C PHE A 63 20.81 -11.25 -7.21
N ASP A 64 21.51 -12.12 -6.51
CA ASP A 64 21.16 -12.51 -5.14
C ASP A 64 21.46 -11.38 -4.16
N ILE A 65 20.50 -11.10 -3.27
CA ILE A 65 20.58 -9.97 -2.32
C ILE A 65 21.72 -10.09 -1.30
N SER A 66 22.21 -11.30 -1.04
CA SER A 66 23.27 -11.57 -0.07
C SER A 66 24.63 -11.73 -0.75
N ALA A 67 24.72 -12.51 -1.82
CA ALA A 67 25.95 -12.77 -2.55
C ALA A 67 26.39 -11.56 -3.38
N ASP A 68 25.42 -10.90 -4.06
CA ASP A 68 25.67 -9.84 -5.02
C ASP A 68 25.11 -8.48 -4.57
N SER A 69 25.15 -8.20 -3.28
CA SER A 69 24.46 -7.03 -2.70
C SER A 69 24.84 -5.67 -3.32
N LEU A 70 26.05 -5.53 -3.87
CA LEU A 70 26.48 -4.31 -4.58
C LEU A 70 25.80 -4.19 -5.95
N GLU A 71 25.67 -5.28 -6.68
CA GLU A 71 24.99 -5.33 -7.97
C GLU A 71 23.49 -5.07 -7.81
N VAL A 72 22.88 -5.62 -6.78
CA VAL A 72 21.50 -5.31 -6.39
C VAL A 72 21.32 -3.82 -6.13
N ARG A 73 22.18 -3.21 -5.31
CA ARG A 73 22.11 -1.77 -5.00
C ARG A 73 22.30 -0.86 -6.22
N ARG A 74 23.08 -1.29 -7.22
CA ARG A 74 23.24 -0.54 -8.48
C ARG A 74 21.96 -0.49 -9.30
N ARG A 75 21.11 -1.52 -9.21
CA ARG A 75 19.86 -1.68 -9.99
C ARG A 75 18.61 -1.26 -9.26
N VAL A 76 18.74 -0.95 -7.96
CA VAL A 76 17.63 -0.55 -7.12
C VAL A 76 17.69 0.94 -6.80
N GLY A 77 16.62 1.65 -7.09
CA GLY A 77 16.31 2.96 -6.54
C GLY A 77 15.49 2.80 -5.27
N TYR A 78 15.96 3.34 -4.16
CA TYR A 78 15.28 3.20 -2.88
C TYR A 78 14.91 4.54 -2.27
N LEU A 79 13.63 4.70 -1.95
CA LEU A 79 13.09 5.78 -1.14
C LEU A 79 12.73 5.23 0.24
N PRO A 80 13.45 5.57 1.30
CA PRO A 80 13.06 5.22 2.66
C PRO A 80 11.93 6.10 3.17
N GLU A 81 11.16 5.64 4.16
CA GLU A 81 10.10 6.40 4.84
C GLU A 81 10.56 7.79 5.29
N ARG A 82 11.79 7.88 5.82
CA ARG A 82 12.45 9.15 6.15
C ARG A 82 13.61 9.37 5.20
N VAL A 83 13.49 10.40 4.36
CA VAL A 83 14.55 10.76 3.42
C VAL A 83 15.74 11.35 4.17
N PRO A 84 16.94 10.74 4.10
CA PRO A 84 18.14 11.27 4.76
C PRO A 84 18.70 12.43 3.94
N VAL A 85 18.28 13.65 4.25
CA VAL A 85 18.71 14.86 3.54
C VAL A 85 19.78 15.63 4.30
N TYR A 86 20.60 16.38 3.55
CA TYR A 86 21.57 17.34 4.09
C TYR A 86 20.97 18.76 3.97
N PRO A 87 20.50 19.38 5.07
CA PRO A 87 19.72 20.62 5.05
C PRO A 87 20.41 21.81 4.38
N ASP A 88 21.74 21.85 4.42
CA ASP A 88 22.58 22.94 3.89
C ASP A 88 23.02 22.73 2.44
N MET A 89 22.70 21.60 1.84
CA MET A 89 22.87 21.39 0.40
C MET A 89 21.74 22.03 -0.39
N THR A 90 22.03 22.42 -1.63
CA THR A 90 20.98 22.73 -2.60
C THR A 90 20.33 21.46 -3.12
N VAL A 91 19.10 21.55 -3.62
CA VAL A 91 18.38 20.44 -4.25
C VAL A 91 19.21 19.80 -5.36
N ARG A 92 19.76 20.62 -6.28
CA ARG A 92 20.65 20.15 -7.35
C ARG A 92 21.91 19.52 -6.79
N GLY A 93 22.55 20.15 -5.82
CA GLY A 93 23.78 19.64 -5.20
C GLY A 93 23.58 18.24 -4.59
N TYR A 94 22.46 18.03 -3.89
CA TYR A 94 22.11 16.75 -3.31
C TYR A 94 21.89 15.65 -4.37
N VAL A 95 21.12 15.93 -5.42
CA VAL A 95 20.86 14.93 -6.48
C VAL A 95 22.13 14.67 -7.29
N THR A 96 22.98 15.70 -7.51
CA THR A 96 24.30 15.53 -8.15
C THR A 96 25.20 14.61 -7.34
N PHE A 97 25.27 14.83 -6.03
CA PHE A 97 26.05 13.96 -5.13
C PHE A 97 25.63 12.48 -5.26
N TRP A 98 24.33 12.20 -5.29
CA TRP A 98 23.83 10.84 -5.46
C TRP A 98 24.09 10.30 -6.88
N ALA A 99 23.99 11.13 -7.91
CA ALA A 99 24.31 10.75 -9.28
C ALA A 99 25.78 10.31 -9.41
N GLU A 100 26.69 11.07 -8.82
CA GLU A 100 28.14 10.76 -8.82
C GLU A 100 28.43 9.50 -8.01
N LEU A 101 27.83 9.35 -6.82
CA LEU A 101 27.97 8.16 -5.98
C LEU A 101 27.50 6.88 -6.71
N ARG A 102 26.47 7.01 -7.56
CA ARG A 102 25.92 5.92 -8.40
C ARG A 102 26.63 5.74 -9.74
N GLY A 103 27.68 6.53 -10.02
CA GLY A 103 28.50 6.39 -11.23
C GLY A 103 27.82 6.89 -12.51
N VAL A 104 26.89 7.85 -12.40
CA VAL A 104 26.22 8.45 -13.57
C VAL A 104 27.22 9.26 -14.39
N ARG A 105 27.44 8.89 -15.67
CA ARG A 105 28.48 9.49 -16.53
C ARG A 105 28.26 10.97 -16.88
N ARG A 106 27.02 11.40 -16.98
CA ARG A 106 26.62 12.79 -17.31
C ARG A 106 25.65 13.33 -16.25
N PRO A 107 26.10 13.58 -15.02
CA PRO A 107 25.24 13.87 -13.90
C PRO A 107 24.37 15.11 -14.13
N ARG A 108 24.86 16.18 -14.74
CA ARG A 108 24.08 17.42 -14.94
C ARG A 108 22.80 17.20 -15.74
N ALA A 109 22.89 16.60 -16.93
CA ALA A 109 21.71 16.35 -17.77
C ALA A 109 20.70 15.42 -17.09
N GLN A 110 21.20 14.36 -16.42
CA GLN A 110 20.37 13.41 -15.72
C GLN A 110 19.70 14.05 -14.49
N VAL A 111 20.41 14.87 -13.73
CA VAL A 111 19.89 15.61 -12.58
C VAL A 111 18.79 16.57 -13.00
N ASP A 112 19.02 17.38 -14.07
CA ASP A 112 18.00 18.31 -14.56
C ASP A 112 16.75 17.57 -15.05
N SER A 113 16.92 16.44 -15.76
CA SER A 113 15.81 15.58 -16.21
C SER A 113 15.00 15.02 -15.03
N VAL A 114 15.69 14.46 -14.04
CA VAL A 114 15.01 13.86 -12.87
C VAL A 114 14.32 14.93 -12.02
N LEU A 115 14.95 16.09 -11.80
CA LEU A 115 14.33 17.21 -11.09
C LEU A 115 13.07 17.73 -11.79
N ALA A 116 13.04 17.75 -13.12
CA ALA A 116 11.84 18.07 -13.89
C ALA A 116 10.75 17.00 -13.67
N ARG A 117 11.12 15.70 -13.75
CA ARG A 117 10.19 14.56 -13.54
C ARG A 117 9.54 14.57 -12.16
N VAL A 118 10.27 14.95 -11.11
CA VAL A 118 9.72 15.06 -9.75
C VAL A 118 9.18 16.46 -9.41
N GLN A 119 9.08 17.37 -10.40
CA GLN A 119 8.54 18.73 -10.25
C GLN A 119 9.32 19.58 -9.22
N LEU A 120 10.64 19.49 -9.23
CA LEU A 120 11.54 20.29 -8.39
C LEU A 120 12.50 21.17 -9.21
N ALA A 121 12.31 21.28 -10.54
CA ALA A 121 13.16 22.08 -11.43
C ALA A 121 13.29 23.55 -10.98
N ASP A 122 12.17 24.17 -10.60
CA ASP A 122 12.13 25.57 -10.13
C ASP A 122 12.76 25.78 -8.76
N ARG A 123 13.00 24.71 -8.02
CA ARG A 123 13.59 24.72 -6.67
C ARG A 123 15.04 24.20 -6.65
N ARG A 124 15.62 23.89 -7.81
CA ARG A 124 16.93 23.25 -7.94
C ARG A 124 18.07 23.95 -7.19
N ASP A 125 18.02 25.28 -7.10
CA ASP A 125 19.05 26.09 -6.43
C ASP A 125 18.66 26.47 -4.99
N SER A 126 17.46 26.05 -4.52
CA SER A 126 17.00 26.26 -3.15
C SER A 126 17.74 25.32 -2.17
N LEU A 127 17.97 25.78 -0.94
CA LEU A 127 18.47 24.90 0.14
C LEU A 127 17.39 23.95 0.59
N ILE A 128 17.77 22.71 0.89
CA ILE A 128 16.86 21.63 1.30
C ILE A 128 16.10 21.96 2.58
N ARG A 129 16.71 22.71 3.50
CA ARG A 129 16.00 23.17 4.72
C ARG A 129 14.75 24.00 4.45
N HIS A 130 14.67 24.66 3.30
CA HIS A 130 13.51 25.46 2.92
C HIS A 130 12.39 24.69 2.21
N LEU A 131 12.58 23.38 1.98
CA LEU A 131 11.58 22.54 1.33
C LEU A 131 10.50 22.11 2.33
N SER A 132 9.25 22.04 1.85
CA SER A 132 8.15 21.37 2.55
C SER A 132 8.43 19.87 2.71
N LYS A 133 7.67 19.17 3.56
CA LYS A 133 7.80 17.72 3.73
C LYS A 133 7.59 16.98 2.40
N GLY A 134 6.54 17.33 1.63
CA GLY A 134 6.29 16.72 0.33
C GLY A 134 7.39 17.02 -0.71
N MET A 135 7.95 18.23 -0.72
CA MET A 135 9.10 18.52 -1.58
C MET A 135 10.33 17.68 -1.20
N ARG A 136 10.56 17.42 0.10
CA ARG A 136 11.63 16.50 0.55
C ARG A 136 11.36 15.07 0.11
N GLN A 137 10.10 14.64 0.11
CA GLN A 137 9.73 13.32 -0.40
C GLN A 137 10.00 13.20 -1.91
N ARG A 138 9.66 14.22 -2.70
CA ARG A 138 9.99 14.28 -4.14
C ARG A 138 11.51 14.33 -4.37
N LEU A 139 12.27 15.00 -3.50
CA LEU A 139 13.74 14.98 -3.55
C LEU A 139 14.28 13.57 -3.30
N GLY A 140 13.69 12.82 -2.37
CA GLY A 140 14.02 11.41 -2.15
C GLY A 140 13.70 10.54 -3.37
N LEU A 141 12.58 10.80 -4.06
CA LEU A 141 12.28 10.15 -5.34
C LEU A 141 13.33 10.50 -6.42
N ALA A 142 13.77 11.77 -6.51
CA ALA A 142 14.85 12.16 -7.42
C ALA A 142 16.13 11.38 -7.13
N GLN A 143 16.51 11.25 -5.85
CA GLN A 143 17.65 10.43 -5.42
C GLN A 143 17.50 8.97 -5.86
N ALA A 144 16.32 8.38 -5.72
CA ALA A 144 16.06 7.00 -6.10
C ALA A 144 16.12 6.79 -7.62
N LEU A 145 15.79 7.80 -8.42
CA LEU A 145 15.66 7.73 -9.87
C LEU A 145 16.91 8.14 -10.65
N VAL A 146 17.82 8.89 -10.04
CA VAL A 146 18.89 9.60 -10.76
C VAL A 146 19.85 8.68 -11.54
N HIS A 147 20.01 7.42 -11.13
CA HIS A 147 20.84 6.43 -11.81
C HIS A 147 20.05 5.51 -12.76
N ASN A 148 18.79 5.84 -13.04
CA ASN A 148 17.88 5.07 -13.90
C ASN A 148 17.82 3.57 -13.55
N PRO A 149 17.37 3.21 -12.33
CA PRO A 149 17.37 1.83 -11.85
C PRO A 149 16.31 0.99 -12.58
N GLU A 150 16.52 -0.32 -12.67
CA GLU A 150 15.53 -1.26 -13.20
C GLU A 150 14.34 -1.43 -12.23
N ILE A 151 14.62 -1.31 -10.93
CA ILE A 151 13.66 -1.56 -9.85
C ILE A 151 13.62 -0.37 -8.91
N ILE A 152 12.41 0.04 -8.53
CA ILE A 152 12.19 1.13 -7.57
C ILE A 152 11.46 0.55 -6.35
N ILE A 153 12.01 0.80 -5.17
CA ILE A 153 11.41 0.40 -3.90
C ILE A 153 11.08 1.66 -3.10
N LEU A 154 9.80 1.81 -2.77
CA LEU A 154 9.26 3.00 -2.09
C LEU A 154 8.66 2.58 -0.75
N ASP A 155 9.25 3.03 0.35
CA ASP A 155 8.77 2.74 1.69
C ASP A 155 7.92 3.91 2.21
N GLU A 156 6.59 3.73 2.27
CA GLU A 156 5.59 4.70 2.74
C GLU A 156 5.76 6.10 2.09
N PRO A 157 5.80 6.24 0.74
CA PRO A 157 6.19 7.48 0.06
C PRO A 157 5.21 8.63 0.25
N THR A 158 4.01 8.38 0.76
CA THR A 158 2.94 9.36 0.96
C THR A 158 2.73 9.74 2.43
N ILE A 159 3.51 9.15 3.34
CA ILE A 159 3.30 9.33 4.77
C ILE A 159 3.48 10.79 5.22
N GLY A 160 2.41 11.34 5.82
CA GLY A 160 2.43 12.66 6.47
C GLY A 160 2.67 13.83 5.53
N ILE A 161 2.36 13.71 4.25
CA ILE A 161 2.23 14.80 3.30
C ILE A 161 0.75 15.17 3.13
N ASP A 162 0.47 16.37 2.62
CA ASP A 162 -0.90 16.83 2.45
C ASP A 162 -1.64 16.07 1.31
N PRO A 163 -2.98 16.02 1.33
CA PRO A 163 -3.77 15.25 0.37
C PRO A 163 -3.52 15.61 -1.10
N GLN A 164 -3.24 16.86 -1.42
CA GLN A 164 -2.95 17.27 -2.79
C GLN A 164 -1.62 16.68 -3.27
N GLN A 165 -0.59 16.74 -2.42
CA GLN A 165 0.72 16.17 -2.73
C GLN A 165 0.68 14.64 -2.80
N VAL A 166 -0.20 13.98 -2.01
CA VAL A 166 -0.44 12.54 -2.13
C VAL A 166 -0.88 12.17 -3.54
N ILE A 167 -1.83 12.93 -4.13
CA ILE A 167 -2.30 12.69 -5.51
C ILE A 167 -1.15 12.80 -6.51
N GLU A 168 -0.30 13.82 -6.37
CA GLU A 168 0.83 14.04 -7.26
C GLU A 168 1.89 12.92 -7.16
N VAL A 169 2.20 12.48 -5.93
CA VAL A 169 3.12 11.34 -5.71
C VAL A 169 2.55 10.05 -6.31
N ARG A 170 1.24 9.79 -6.13
CA ARG A 170 0.57 8.62 -6.74
C ARG A 170 0.65 8.63 -8.26
N GLN A 171 0.38 9.76 -8.90
CA GLN A 171 0.50 9.92 -10.34
C GLN A 171 1.94 9.65 -10.81
N LEU A 172 2.93 10.18 -10.09
CA LEU A 172 4.33 9.94 -10.40
C LEU A 172 4.69 8.45 -10.28
N VAL A 173 4.28 7.78 -9.19
CA VAL A 173 4.54 6.34 -9.01
C VAL A 173 3.91 5.52 -10.13
N ARG A 174 2.68 5.86 -10.55
CA ARG A 174 2.03 5.19 -11.67
C ARG A 174 2.77 5.37 -13.00
N GLN A 175 3.30 6.57 -13.26
CA GLN A 175 4.15 6.83 -14.43
C GLN A 175 5.48 6.06 -14.39
N LEU A 176 6.04 5.86 -13.18
CA LEU A 176 7.26 5.07 -13.01
C LEU A 176 7.07 3.61 -13.39
N GLY A 177 5.87 3.03 -13.16
CA GLY A 177 5.56 1.65 -13.52
C GLY A 177 5.65 1.36 -15.03
N ALA A 178 5.58 2.37 -15.90
CA ALA A 178 5.75 2.17 -17.34
C ALA A 178 7.19 1.76 -17.73
N ASP A 179 8.19 2.25 -16.97
CA ASP A 179 9.62 2.07 -17.29
C ASP A 179 10.35 1.18 -16.26
N HIS A 180 9.76 0.99 -15.08
CA HIS A 180 10.41 0.35 -13.94
C HIS A 180 9.51 -0.69 -13.28
N THR A 181 10.08 -1.71 -12.66
CA THR A 181 9.36 -2.54 -11.67
C THR A 181 9.29 -1.78 -10.36
N VAL A 182 8.11 -1.62 -9.78
CA VAL A 182 7.93 -0.84 -8.54
C VAL A 182 7.42 -1.72 -7.42
N LEU A 183 8.11 -1.71 -6.27
CA LEU A 183 7.60 -2.22 -5.00
C LEU A 183 7.25 -1.03 -4.11
N PHE A 184 5.98 -0.91 -3.76
CA PHE A 184 5.42 0.23 -3.02
C PHE A 184 4.86 -0.25 -1.69
N SER A 185 5.36 0.25 -0.56
CA SER A 185 4.76 -0.07 0.73
C SER A 185 3.79 1.02 1.17
N THR A 186 2.68 0.61 1.77
CA THR A 186 1.71 1.51 2.40
C THR A 186 0.90 0.77 3.46
N HIS A 187 0.35 1.51 4.40
CA HIS A 187 -0.70 1.02 5.30
C HIS A 187 -2.09 1.53 4.88
N ILE A 188 -2.17 2.34 3.81
CA ILE A 188 -3.39 2.96 3.28
C ILE A 188 -3.88 2.15 2.08
N LEU A 189 -4.96 1.43 2.25
CA LEU A 189 -5.51 0.54 1.22
C LEU A 189 -5.95 1.25 -0.04
N SER A 190 -6.61 2.41 0.11
CA SER A 190 -7.06 3.21 -1.04
C SER A 190 -5.91 3.68 -1.94
N GLU A 191 -4.70 3.79 -1.41
CA GLU A 191 -3.52 4.06 -2.22
C GLU A 191 -3.11 2.85 -3.04
N ALA A 192 -3.05 1.67 -2.40
CA ALA A 192 -2.73 0.44 -3.09
C ALA A 192 -3.73 0.14 -4.23
N GLU A 193 -5.03 0.36 -3.99
CA GLU A 193 -6.07 0.21 -5.01
C GLU A 193 -5.88 1.10 -6.25
N GLN A 194 -5.42 2.33 -6.03
CA GLN A 194 -5.26 3.31 -7.11
C GLN A 194 -3.95 3.17 -7.90
N ILE A 195 -2.91 2.60 -7.28
CA ILE A 195 -1.56 2.59 -7.84
C ILE A 195 -1.16 1.20 -8.32
N CYS A 196 -1.45 0.14 -7.54
CA CYS A 196 -0.85 -1.16 -7.70
C CYS A 196 -1.62 -2.05 -8.69
N ASP A 197 -0.88 -2.80 -9.50
CA ASP A 197 -1.44 -3.87 -10.34
C ASP A 197 -1.77 -5.10 -9.49
N ARG A 198 -0.94 -5.35 -8.46
CA ARG A 198 -1.10 -6.43 -7.50
C ARG A 198 -0.70 -6.00 -6.09
N VAL A 199 -1.37 -6.55 -5.09
CA VAL A 199 -1.15 -6.25 -3.67
C VAL A 199 -0.77 -7.52 -2.94
N LEU A 200 0.20 -7.42 -2.04
CA LEU A 200 0.60 -8.41 -1.06
C LEU A 200 0.18 -7.89 0.31
N ILE A 201 -0.78 -8.54 0.96
CA ILE A 201 -1.23 -8.17 2.31
C ILE A 201 -0.35 -8.90 3.32
N ILE A 202 0.40 -8.12 4.12
CA ILE A 202 1.28 -8.65 5.15
C ILE A 202 0.70 -8.40 6.54
N HIS A 203 0.68 -9.45 7.33
CA HIS A 203 0.34 -9.40 8.75
C HIS A 203 1.29 -10.28 9.55
N GLN A 204 1.82 -9.77 10.68
CA GLN A 204 2.75 -10.49 11.57
C GLN A 204 3.91 -11.19 10.82
N GLY A 205 4.48 -10.49 9.83
CA GLY A 205 5.63 -10.98 9.07
C GLY A 205 5.32 -12.00 7.98
N ARG A 206 4.05 -12.33 7.72
CA ARG A 206 3.61 -13.30 6.70
C ARG A 206 2.70 -12.67 5.66
N ILE A 207 2.73 -13.16 4.42
CA ILE A 207 1.72 -12.82 3.42
C ILE A 207 0.46 -13.62 3.73
N ILE A 208 -0.65 -12.91 3.99
CA ILE A 208 -1.96 -13.53 4.29
C ILE A 208 -2.88 -13.54 3.07
N ALA A 209 -2.67 -12.65 2.11
CA ALA A 209 -3.38 -12.64 0.83
C ALA A 209 -2.54 -11.93 -0.23
N GLN A 210 -2.74 -12.31 -1.51
CA GLN A 210 -2.12 -11.64 -2.65
C GLN A 210 -3.00 -11.73 -3.88
N GLY A 211 -3.01 -10.67 -4.70
CA GLY A 211 -3.79 -10.63 -5.93
C GLY A 211 -4.00 -9.21 -6.44
N ALA A 212 -4.65 -9.07 -7.60
CA ALA A 212 -5.12 -7.77 -8.06
C ALA A 212 -6.13 -7.19 -7.06
N PRO A 213 -6.12 -5.87 -6.79
CA PRO A 213 -7.04 -5.27 -5.81
C PRO A 213 -8.51 -5.64 -6.04
N ALA A 214 -8.97 -5.63 -7.30
CA ALA A 214 -10.35 -6.00 -7.65
C ALA A 214 -10.65 -7.48 -7.36
N THR A 215 -9.70 -8.38 -7.63
CA THR A 215 -9.84 -9.82 -7.37
C THR A 215 -9.86 -10.11 -5.88
N LEU A 216 -8.98 -9.47 -5.10
CA LEU A 216 -8.97 -9.60 -3.64
C LEU A 216 -10.29 -9.15 -3.04
N ARG A 217 -10.85 -8.04 -3.54
CA ARG A 217 -12.18 -7.58 -3.14
C ARG A 217 -13.26 -8.63 -3.39
N GLN A 218 -13.27 -9.29 -4.55
CA GLN A 218 -14.26 -10.33 -4.87
C GLN A 218 -14.06 -11.62 -4.05
N GLN A 219 -12.82 -12.06 -3.88
CA GLN A 219 -12.49 -13.30 -3.18
C GLN A 219 -12.71 -13.23 -1.66
N LEU A 220 -12.41 -12.07 -1.08
CA LEU A 220 -12.52 -11.86 0.36
C LEU A 220 -13.89 -11.33 0.77
N GLN A 221 -14.79 -11.08 -0.17
CA GLN A 221 -16.20 -10.72 0.03
C GLN A 221 -17.14 -11.81 -0.48
N PRO A 222 -17.32 -12.91 0.21
CA PRO A 222 -18.39 -13.84 -0.12
C PRO A 222 -19.74 -13.28 0.35
N GLY A 223 -20.30 -12.26 -0.30
CA GLY A 223 -21.60 -11.71 0.01
C GLY A 223 -21.76 -10.24 -0.39
N ALA A 224 -22.98 -9.83 -0.67
CA ALA A 224 -23.30 -8.42 -0.88
C ALA A 224 -23.38 -7.72 0.50
N HIS A 225 -22.92 -6.48 0.56
CA HIS A 225 -23.12 -5.63 1.73
C HIS A 225 -24.14 -4.55 1.38
N LEU A 226 -25.10 -4.32 2.30
CA LEU A 226 -26.13 -3.29 2.16
C LEU A 226 -26.02 -2.32 3.33
N TYR A 227 -25.94 -1.05 3.05
CA TYR A 227 -26.18 -0.01 4.05
C TYR A 227 -27.68 0.24 4.14
N VAL A 228 -28.20 0.27 5.36
CA VAL A 228 -29.61 0.49 5.66
C VAL A 228 -29.71 1.52 6.77
N ALA A 229 -30.39 2.61 6.52
CA ALA A 229 -30.80 3.57 7.54
C ALA A 229 -32.32 3.48 7.72
N VAL A 230 -32.76 3.32 8.96
CA VAL A 230 -34.17 3.18 9.32
C VAL A 230 -34.53 4.10 10.48
N ALA A 231 -35.70 4.70 10.43
CA ALA A 231 -36.31 5.37 11.57
C ALA A 231 -37.38 4.45 12.17
N CYS A 232 -37.09 3.90 13.33
CA CYS A 232 -38.00 2.98 13.99
C CYS A 232 -38.84 3.67 15.08
N VAL A 233 -40.05 3.15 15.33
CA VAL A 233 -40.91 3.56 16.41
C VAL A 233 -40.30 3.20 17.78
N PRO A 234 -40.64 3.91 18.86
CA PRO A 234 -40.14 3.59 20.19
C PRO A 234 -40.36 2.12 20.56
N GLY A 235 -39.32 1.45 21.03
CA GLY A 235 -39.36 0.03 21.43
C GLY A 235 -38.92 -0.96 20.34
N VAL A 236 -38.69 -0.56 19.11
CA VAL A 236 -38.16 -1.42 18.03
C VAL A 236 -36.67 -1.16 17.84
N SER A 237 -35.86 -2.20 18.06
CA SER A 237 -34.44 -2.17 17.76
C SER A 237 -34.21 -2.40 16.26
N ALA A 238 -33.66 -1.40 15.57
CA ALA A 238 -33.31 -1.52 14.15
C ALA A 238 -32.33 -2.68 13.89
N ARG A 239 -31.40 -2.91 14.80
CA ARG A 239 -30.41 -3.98 14.71
C ARG A 239 -31.06 -5.35 14.76
N ASP A 240 -31.96 -5.60 15.75
CA ASP A 240 -32.60 -6.89 15.93
C ASP A 240 -33.58 -7.18 14.81
N LEU A 241 -34.31 -6.15 14.34
CA LEU A 241 -35.17 -6.23 13.18
C LEU A 241 -34.42 -6.68 11.94
N LEU A 242 -33.29 -6.00 11.64
CA LEU A 242 -32.47 -6.28 10.44
C LEU A 242 -31.73 -7.62 10.54
N ALA A 243 -31.36 -8.07 11.75
CA ALA A 243 -30.72 -9.36 11.96
C ALA A 243 -31.71 -10.54 11.72
N GLY A 244 -33.00 -10.32 11.88
CA GLY A 244 -34.06 -11.32 11.61
C GLY A 244 -34.40 -11.49 10.13
N VAL A 245 -33.86 -10.67 9.23
CA VAL A 245 -34.20 -10.72 7.81
C VAL A 245 -33.54 -11.91 7.12
N THR A 246 -34.31 -12.67 6.36
CA THR A 246 -33.79 -13.80 5.57
C THR A 246 -32.69 -13.38 4.63
N GLY A 247 -31.52 -14.04 4.72
CA GLY A 247 -30.37 -13.76 3.90
C GLY A 247 -29.37 -12.79 4.55
N VAL A 248 -29.69 -12.17 5.69
CA VAL A 248 -28.75 -11.38 6.49
C VAL A 248 -27.94 -12.32 7.39
N GLU A 249 -26.61 -12.24 7.34
CA GLU A 249 -25.69 -13.02 8.17
C GLU A 249 -25.17 -12.23 9.38
N ALA A 250 -24.97 -10.93 9.19
CA ALA A 250 -24.51 -10.06 10.27
C ALA A 250 -25.02 -8.64 10.07
N VAL A 251 -25.18 -7.92 11.18
CA VAL A 251 -25.59 -6.51 11.25
C VAL A 251 -24.54 -5.75 12.05
N GLN A 252 -23.92 -4.75 11.44
CA GLN A 252 -22.93 -3.89 12.07
C GLN A 252 -23.43 -2.43 12.09
N PRO A 253 -23.47 -1.74 13.24
CA PRO A 253 -23.80 -0.33 13.28
C PRO A 253 -22.77 0.50 12.50
N GLN A 254 -23.24 1.46 11.69
CA GLN A 254 -22.40 2.38 10.95
C GLN A 254 -23.06 3.75 10.85
N GLY A 255 -22.53 4.75 11.57
CA GLY A 255 -23.12 6.08 11.63
C GLY A 255 -24.56 6.04 12.14
N GLU A 256 -25.50 6.63 11.39
CA GLU A 256 -26.94 6.65 11.71
C GLU A 256 -27.71 5.40 11.24
N GLY A 257 -27.02 4.43 10.62
CA GLY A 257 -27.61 3.22 10.08
C GLY A 257 -26.85 1.95 10.46
N CYS A 258 -27.08 0.90 9.67
CA CYS A 258 -26.41 -0.40 9.82
C CYS A 258 -25.90 -0.89 8.48
N THR A 259 -24.74 -1.54 8.48
CA THR A 259 -24.25 -2.33 7.36
C THR A 259 -24.62 -3.80 7.58
N LEU A 260 -25.31 -4.36 6.61
CA LEU A 260 -25.74 -5.76 6.61
C LEU A 260 -24.77 -6.57 5.74
N ARG A 261 -24.29 -7.69 6.24
CA ARG A 261 -23.63 -8.72 5.43
C ARG A 261 -24.69 -9.70 4.94
N ILE A 262 -24.78 -9.85 3.63
CA ILE A 262 -25.80 -10.68 2.97
C ILE A 262 -25.16 -11.98 2.50
N ARG A 263 -25.85 -13.10 2.62
CA ARG A 263 -25.41 -14.41 2.15
C ARG A 263 -25.09 -14.36 0.65
N PRO A 264 -23.99 -15.00 0.18
CA PRO A 264 -23.64 -15.06 -1.22
C PRO A 264 -24.78 -15.55 -2.11
N GLY A 265 -25.02 -14.87 -3.23
CA GLY A 265 -26.08 -15.22 -4.19
C GLY A 265 -27.51 -14.80 -3.80
N VAL A 266 -27.70 -14.13 -2.66
CA VAL A 266 -29.01 -13.65 -2.20
C VAL A 266 -29.12 -12.14 -2.44
N ASP A 267 -30.24 -11.70 -3.03
CA ASP A 267 -30.63 -10.28 -3.03
C ASP A 267 -31.63 -10.03 -1.90
N ALA A 268 -31.13 -9.52 -0.78
CA ALA A 268 -31.95 -9.25 0.40
C ALA A 268 -32.64 -7.87 0.39
N ARG A 269 -32.49 -7.06 -0.66
CA ARG A 269 -33.02 -5.67 -0.68
C ARG A 269 -34.54 -5.63 -0.48
N ALA A 270 -35.26 -6.48 -1.20
CA ALA A 270 -36.70 -6.53 -1.08
C ALA A 270 -37.15 -7.05 0.31
N ALA A 271 -36.48 -8.07 0.83
CA ALA A 271 -36.76 -8.63 2.15
C ALA A 271 -36.50 -7.61 3.28
N VAL A 272 -35.41 -6.84 3.18
CA VAL A 272 -35.09 -5.76 4.13
C VAL A 272 -36.19 -4.68 4.10
N ALA A 273 -36.55 -4.19 2.90
CA ALA A 273 -37.57 -3.16 2.77
C ALA A 273 -38.94 -3.63 3.34
N GLN A 274 -39.32 -4.88 3.07
CA GLN A 274 -40.55 -5.46 3.57
C GLN A 274 -40.52 -5.60 5.10
N ALA A 275 -39.47 -6.12 5.69
CA ALA A 275 -39.35 -6.26 7.14
C ALA A 275 -39.42 -4.91 7.86
N VAL A 276 -38.76 -3.87 7.34
CA VAL A 276 -38.79 -2.52 7.90
C VAL A 276 -40.21 -1.97 7.87
N THR A 277 -40.95 -2.13 6.76
CA THR A 277 -42.31 -1.65 6.60
C THR A 277 -43.26 -2.40 7.52
N GLN A 278 -43.15 -3.74 7.63
CA GLN A 278 -43.99 -4.56 8.49
C GLN A 278 -43.82 -4.25 9.98
N ALA A 279 -42.61 -3.82 10.37
CA ALA A 279 -42.33 -3.41 11.77
C ALA A 279 -42.80 -1.98 12.07
N GLY A 280 -43.47 -1.29 11.14
CA GLY A 280 -43.90 0.10 11.32
C GLY A 280 -42.76 1.11 11.33
N CYS A 281 -41.59 0.71 10.84
CA CYS A 281 -40.45 1.59 10.70
C CYS A 281 -40.42 2.25 9.30
N HIS A 282 -39.73 3.37 9.18
CA HIS A 282 -39.50 4.04 7.90
C HIS A 282 -38.09 3.74 7.35
N LEU A 283 -38.03 3.25 6.14
CA LEU A 283 -36.78 3.05 5.43
C LEU A 283 -36.28 4.43 4.90
N LEU A 284 -35.17 4.90 5.42
CA LEU A 284 -34.58 6.20 5.03
C LEU A 284 -33.59 6.02 3.89
N GLU A 285 -32.77 4.97 3.94
CA GLU A 285 -31.77 4.69 2.92
C GLU A 285 -31.56 3.17 2.80
N LEU A 286 -31.41 2.68 1.55
CA LEU A 286 -31.01 1.33 1.22
C LEU A 286 -30.12 1.36 -0.01
N ARG A 287 -28.83 1.08 0.17
CA ARG A 287 -27.89 1.04 -0.94
C ARG A 287 -26.88 -0.09 -0.81
N PRO A 288 -26.39 -0.64 -1.92
CA PRO A 288 -25.24 -1.51 -1.89
C PRO A 288 -24.00 -0.78 -1.36
N VAL A 289 -23.23 -1.44 -0.52
CA VAL A 289 -21.94 -0.95 -0.06
C VAL A 289 -20.87 -1.85 -0.66
N ALA A 290 -19.98 -1.27 -1.46
CA ALA A 290 -18.74 -1.94 -1.78
C ALA A 290 -17.84 -1.81 -0.54
N MET A 291 -17.51 -2.91 0.11
CA MET A 291 -16.50 -2.87 1.16
C MET A 291 -15.18 -2.39 0.56
N THR A 292 -14.47 -1.58 1.31
CA THR A 292 -13.11 -1.19 0.97
C THR A 292 -12.16 -2.37 1.25
N LEU A 293 -10.98 -2.37 0.65
CA LEU A 293 -9.94 -3.34 1.05
C LEU A 293 -9.63 -3.24 2.56
N GLU A 294 -9.92 -2.09 3.19
CA GLU A 294 -9.75 -1.84 4.63
C GLU A 294 -10.70 -2.71 5.47
N ASP A 295 -11.96 -2.78 5.08
CA ASP A 295 -12.94 -3.68 5.72
C ASP A 295 -12.53 -5.15 5.54
N ILE A 296 -12.03 -5.49 4.36
CA ILE A 296 -11.52 -6.83 4.02
C ILE A 296 -10.30 -7.17 4.88
N PHE A 297 -9.36 -6.22 5.01
CA PHE A 297 -8.18 -6.38 5.84
C PHE A 297 -8.55 -6.65 7.30
N LEU A 298 -9.49 -5.87 7.85
CA LEU A 298 -9.98 -6.07 9.22
C LEU A 298 -10.65 -7.43 9.41
N ASP A 299 -11.40 -7.92 8.43
CA ASP A 299 -12.05 -9.24 8.46
C ASP A 299 -11.03 -10.39 8.41
N VAL A 300 -10.01 -10.28 7.56
CA VAL A 300 -8.94 -11.29 7.43
C VAL A 300 -8.05 -11.30 8.68
N VAL A 301 -7.66 -10.13 9.19
CA VAL A 301 -6.86 -10.01 10.41
C VAL A 301 -7.66 -10.47 11.63
N GLY A 302 -8.95 -10.14 11.69
CA GLY A 302 -9.86 -10.59 12.76
C GLY A 302 -9.99 -12.12 12.82
N LYS A 303 -10.03 -12.80 11.68
CA LYS A 303 -10.04 -14.27 11.59
C LYS A 303 -8.71 -14.89 12.00
N ALA A 304 -7.59 -14.28 11.60
CA ALA A 304 -6.24 -14.75 11.96
C ALA A 304 -5.90 -14.60 13.47
N HIS A 305 -6.70 -13.87 14.24
CA HIS A 305 -6.57 -13.78 15.71
C HIS A 305 -7.43 -14.82 16.46
N GLN A 306 -8.28 -15.57 15.75
CA GLN A 306 -9.17 -16.58 16.35
C GLN A 306 -8.66 -18.01 16.15
N GLU A 307 -7.61 -18.19 15.34
CA GLU A 307 -6.82 -19.43 15.16
C GLU A 307 -5.49 -19.36 15.96
#